data_a56cda4884995c8b8e2be78f480cdf11
#
_entry.id   a56cda4884995c8b8e2be78f480cdf11
#
_cell.length_a   1.000
_cell.length_b   1.000
_cell.length_c   1.000
_cell.angle_alpha   90.00
_cell.angle_beta   90.00
_cell.angle_gamma   90.00
#
_symmetry.space_group_name_H-M   'P 1'
#
loop_
_entity.id
_entity.type
_entity.pdbx_description
1 polymer ?
#
loop_
_entity_poly.entity_id
_entity_poly.type
_entity_poly.pdbx_seq_one_letter_code
_entity_poly.pdbx_strand_id
1 'polypeptide(L)'
;MDYQAIIDKYYPEDDELKRLLLKHSRQVADRCLLICDRHPELHIDREFVEEAAMLHDIGIRWCNAPTIHCHGTEPYILHGQIGGELLRREGWERHARVSERHTGTGLPGFEPEDLEEKLVCYADKFYSKSRPNRELTVAKAAQSLEKFGHEGVEKFLGWAKLFE
;
A
#
# COMPACT_ATOMS: atom_id res chain seq x y z
N MET A 1 -13.45 -10.81 4.49
CA MET A 1 -12.80 -11.69 3.49
C MET A 1 -11.55 -12.33 4.09
N ASP A 2 -11.07 -13.40 3.51
CA ASP A 2 -9.83 -14.06 3.95
C ASP A 2 -8.64 -13.60 3.08
N TYR A 3 -8.03 -12.49 3.47
CA TYR A 3 -6.88 -11.95 2.72
C TYR A 3 -5.66 -12.89 2.76
N GLN A 4 -5.48 -13.66 3.82
CA GLN A 4 -4.36 -14.60 3.90
C GLN A 4 -4.51 -15.71 2.84
N ALA A 5 -5.71 -16.20 2.61
CA ALA A 5 -5.96 -17.22 1.57
C ALA A 5 -5.65 -16.67 0.18
N ILE A 6 -5.95 -15.41 -0.09
CA ILE A 6 -5.62 -14.77 -1.37
C ILE A 6 -4.10 -14.63 -1.50
N ILE A 7 -3.41 -14.19 -0.45
CA ILE A 7 -1.95 -14.08 -0.46
C ILE A 7 -1.33 -15.46 -0.70
N ASP A 8 -1.78 -16.49 0.00
CA ASP A 8 -1.25 -17.86 -0.14
C ASP A 8 -1.45 -18.41 -1.55
N LYS A 9 -2.55 -18.06 -2.19
CA LYS A 9 -2.83 -18.48 -3.58
C LYS A 9 -1.78 -17.96 -4.57
N TYR A 10 -1.41 -16.69 -4.46
CA TYR A 10 -0.47 -16.04 -5.40
C TYR A 10 0.98 -16.11 -4.93
N TYR A 11 1.22 -16.40 -3.66
CA TYR A 11 2.54 -16.58 -3.05
C TYR A 11 2.56 -17.90 -2.28
N PRO A 12 2.54 -19.05 -3.02
CA PRO A 12 2.41 -20.35 -2.37
C PRO A 12 3.68 -20.82 -1.65
N GLU A 13 4.85 -20.26 -2.03
CA GLU A 13 6.13 -20.65 -1.44
C GLU A 13 6.44 -19.81 -0.20
N ASP A 14 6.94 -20.44 0.86
CA ASP A 14 7.46 -19.74 2.04
C ASP A 14 8.87 -19.24 1.75
N ASP A 15 8.98 -18.20 0.96
CA ASP A 15 10.26 -17.61 0.52
C ASP A 15 10.46 -16.20 1.07
N GLU A 16 11.62 -15.61 0.75
CA GLU A 16 11.98 -14.27 1.18
C GLU A 16 11.01 -13.22 0.66
N LEU A 17 10.53 -13.38 -0.58
CA LEU A 17 9.56 -12.46 -1.17
C LEU A 17 8.25 -12.45 -0.39
N LYS A 18 7.70 -13.63 -0.08
CA LYS A 18 6.46 -13.73 0.70
C LYS A 18 6.60 -13.13 2.10
N ARG A 19 7.73 -13.41 2.76
CA ARG A 19 8.00 -12.85 4.10
C ARG A 19 8.10 -11.33 4.07
N LEU A 20 8.76 -10.79 3.05
CA LEU A 20 8.86 -9.34 2.83
C LEU A 20 7.48 -8.73 2.61
N LEU A 21 6.69 -9.33 1.73
CA LEU A 21 5.33 -8.87 1.44
C LEU A 21 4.47 -8.83 2.70
N LEU A 22 4.45 -9.92 3.46
CA LEU A 22 3.65 -10.03 4.68
C LEU A 22 4.11 -9.01 5.74
N LYS A 23 5.42 -8.84 5.91
CA LYS A 23 5.95 -7.88 6.88
C LYS A 23 5.57 -6.45 6.53
N HIS A 24 5.82 -6.05 5.29
CA HIS A 24 5.52 -4.69 4.84
C HIS A 24 4.01 -4.41 4.91
N SER A 25 3.20 -5.33 4.40
CA SER A 25 1.75 -5.17 4.40
C SER A 25 1.20 -5.09 5.83
N ARG A 26 1.73 -5.89 6.76
CA ARG A 26 1.33 -5.82 8.16
C ARG A 26 1.70 -4.48 8.81
N GLN A 27 2.88 -3.95 8.51
CA GLN A 27 3.28 -2.62 9.00
C GLN A 27 2.29 -1.54 8.55
N VAL A 28 1.93 -1.57 7.27
CA VAL A 28 0.98 -0.61 6.71
C VAL A 28 -0.40 -0.77 7.35
N ALA A 29 -0.87 -2.01 7.47
CA ALA A 29 -2.16 -2.30 8.09
C ALA A 29 -2.21 -1.85 9.56
N ASP A 30 -1.17 -2.14 10.33
CA ASP A 30 -1.12 -1.75 11.75
C ASP A 30 -1.17 -0.24 11.93
N ARG A 31 -0.47 0.51 11.05
CA ARG A 31 -0.55 1.97 11.08
C ARG A 31 -1.96 2.46 10.73
N CYS A 32 -2.59 1.88 9.73
CA CYS A 32 -3.97 2.21 9.37
C CYS A 32 -4.91 1.97 10.56
N LEU A 33 -4.79 0.83 11.22
CA LEU A 33 -5.63 0.49 12.38
C LEU A 33 -5.42 1.46 13.54
N LEU A 34 -4.17 1.84 13.82
CA LEU A 34 -3.86 2.82 14.84
C LEU A 34 -4.55 4.16 14.56
N ILE A 35 -4.51 4.61 13.31
CA ILE A 35 -5.15 5.86 12.89
C ILE A 35 -6.68 5.74 13.02
N CYS A 36 -7.27 4.63 12.61
CA CYS A 36 -8.71 4.38 12.82
C CYS A 36 -9.10 4.51 14.30
N ASP A 37 -8.31 3.91 15.17
CA ASP A 37 -8.59 3.89 16.62
C ASP A 37 -8.41 5.28 17.26
N ARG A 38 -7.49 6.09 16.75
CA ARG A 38 -7.26 7.46 17.21
C ARG A 38 -8.29 8.47 16.69
N HIS A 39 -8.91 8.16 15.55
CA HIS A 39 -9.80 9.09 14.84
C HIS A 39 -11.16 8.46 14.53
N PRO A 40 -11.92 8.05 15.55
CA PRO A 40 -13.25 7.47 15.34
C PRO A 40 -14.22 8.42 14.62
N GLU A 41 -13.98 9.72 14.72
CA GLU A 41 -14.78 10.76 14.03
C GLU A 41 -14.69 10.68 12.50
N LEU A 42 -13.67 10.03 11.96
CA LEU A 42 -13.52 9.87 10.51
C LEU A 42 -14.39 8.76 9.95
N HIS A 43 -14.94 7.89 10.80
CA HIS A 43 -15.82 6.79 10.38
C HIS A 43 -15.21 5.88 9.30
N ILE A 44 -13.90 5.62 9.40
CA ILE A 44 -13.19 4.75 8.46
C ILE A 44 -13.66 3.31 8.67
N ASP A 45 -13.88 2.60 7.57
CA ASP A 45 -14.20 1.16 7.59
C ASP A 45 -12.96 0.36 7.99
N ARG A 46 -12.82 0.11 9.29
CA ARG A 46 -11.63 -0.47 9.91
C ARG A 46 -11.30 -1.86 9.36
N GLU A 47 -12.30 -2.72 9.21
CA GLU A 47 -12.11 -4.07 8.68
C GLU A 47 -11.65 -4.04 7.23
N PHE A 48 -12.31 -3.24 6.41
CA PHE A 48 -11.93 -3.07 5.00
C PHE A 48 -10.50 -2.54 4.86
N VAL A 49 -10.13 -1.54 5.64
CA VAL A 49 -8.80 -0.93 5.57
C VAL A 49 -7.70 -1.92 5.93
N GLU A 50 -7.92 -2.79 6.91
CA GLU A 50 -6.97 -3.86 7.24
C GLU A 50 -6.80 -4.81 6.06
N GLU A 51 -7.90 -5.29 5.50
CA GLU A 51 -7.89 -6.18 4.33
C GLU A 51 -7.16 -5.54 3.14
N ALA A 52 -7.53 -4.30 2.83
CA ALA A 52 -6.96 -3.58 1.70
C ALA A 52 -5.46 -3.31 1.89
N ALA A 53 -5.04 -2.96 3.10
CA ALA A 53 -3.62 -2.76 3.40
C ALA A 53 -2.84 -4.06 3.28
N MET A 54 -3.39 -5.17 3.74
CA MET A 54 -2.73 -6.48 3.59
C MET A 54 -2.57 -6.91 2.13
N LEU A 55 -3.43 -6.42 1.24
CA LEU A 55 -3.44 -6.81 -0.17
C LEU A 55 -2.88 -5.74 -1.14
N HIS A 56 -2.53 -4.56 -0.64
CA HIS A 56 -2.19 -3.43 -1.54
C HIS A 56 -0.99 -3.70 -2.45
N ASP A 57 -0.06 -4.51 -2.02
CA ASP A 57 1.18 -4.82 -2.75
C ASP A 57 1.18 -6.22 -3.39
N ILE A 58 0.04 -6.88 -3.48
CA ILE A 58 -0.01 -8.26 -3.99
C ILE A 58 0.57 -8.41 -5.41
N GLY A 59 0.67 -7.34 -6.17
CA GLY A 59 1.19 -7.34 -7.54
C GLY A 59 2.70 -7.33 -7.66
N ILE A 60 3.48 -7.22 -6.57
CA ILE A 60 4.93 -6.97 -6.69
C ILE A 60 5.72 -8.12 -7.33
N ARG A 61 5.30 -9.39 -7.17
CA ARG A 61 6.08 -10.52 -7.69
C ARG A 61 6.24 -10.51 -9.21
N TRP A 62 5.33 -9.86 -9.93
CA TRP A 62 5.39 -9.79 -11.40
C TRP A 62 6.32 -8.69 -11.92
N CYS A 63 6.89 -7.91 -11.02
CA CYS A 63 7.75 -6.78 -11.36
C CYS A 63 9.23 -7.10 -11.28
N ASN A 64 10.03 -6.31 -11.97
CA ASN A 64 11.49 -6.39 -11.92
C ASN A 64 11.99 -5.45 -10.81
N ALA A 65 12.25 -6.01 -9.64
CA ALA A 65 12.80 -5.30 -8.49
C ALA A 65 13.64 -6.26 -7.64
N PRO A 66 14.85 -6.64 -8.10
CA PRO A 66 15.65 -7.70 -7.47
C PRO A 66 16.11 -7.37 -6.04
N THR A 67 16.22 -6.09 -5.69
CA THR A 67 16.60 -5.68 -4.32
C THR A 67 15.55 -6.04 -3.27
N ILE A 68 14.32 -6.31 -3.70
CA ILE A 68 13.23 -6.76 -2.82
C ILE A 68 12.70 -8.14 -3.24
N HIS A 69 13.58 -8.94 -3.85
CA HIS A 69 13.30 -10.34 -4.24
C HIS A 69 12.23 -10.50 -5.32
N CYS A 70 11.95 -9.46 -6.10
CA CYS A 70 11.00 -9.52 -7.21
C CYS A 70 11.76 -9.75 -8.52
N HIS A 71 11.53 -10.89 -9.16
CA HIS A 71 12.23 -11.31 -10.38
C HIS A 71 11.28 -11.45 -11.57
N GLY A 72 10.21 -10.65 -11.59
CA GLY A 72 9.33 -10.55 -12.73
C GLY A 72 9.88 -9.63 -13.82
N THR A 73 9.06 -9.34 -14.82
CA THR A 73 9.48 -8.57 -16.00
C THR A 73 8.84 -7.19 -16.09
N GLU A 74 7.74 -6.95 -15.36
CA GLU A 74 7.01 -5.69 -15.44
C GLU A 74 7.72 -4.55 -14.70
N PRO A 75 7.59 -3.30 -15.18
CA PRO A 75 8.07 -2.14 -14.43
C PRO A 75 7.44 -2.06 -13.05
N TYR A 76 8.22 -1.74 -12.04
CA TYR A 76 7.72 -1.69 -10.66
C TYR A 76 6.59 -0.69 -10.45
N ILE A 77 6.56 0.40 -11.22
CA ILE A 77 5.48 1.39 -11.15
C ILE A 77 4.09 0.78 -11.41
N LEU A 78 4.03 -0.38 -12.07
CA LEU A 78 2.77 -1.04 -12.43
C LEU A 78 2.28 -2.04 -11.37
N HIS A 79 3.00 -2.22 -10.25
CA HIS A 79 2.62 -3.25 -9.28
C HIS A 79 1.22 -3.03 -8.69
N GLY A 80 0.81 -1.79 -8.51
CA GLY A 80 -0.53 -1.47 -8.03
C GLY A 80 -1.62 -1.88 -9.00
N GLN A 81 -1.46 -1.61 -10.29
CA GLN A 81 -2.42 -2.00 -11.33
C GLN A 81 -2.49 -3.51 -11.49
N ILE A 82 -1.34 -4.19 -11.44
CA ILE A 82 -1.29 -5.66 -11.50
C ILE A 82 -2.07 -6.24 -10.32
N GLY A 83 -1.83 -5.74 -9.11
CA GLY A 83 -2.57 -6.15 -7.92
C GLY A 83 -4.07 -5.89 -8.06
N GLY A 84 -4.45 -4.74 -8.61
CA GLY A 84 -5.84 -4.40 -8.89
C GLY A 84 -6.52 -5.40 -9.82
N GLU A 85 -5.86 -5.78 -10.90
CA GLU A 85 -6.40 -6.80 -11.82
C GLU A 85 -6.59 -8.16 -11.14
N LEU A 86 -5.61 -8.57 -10.32
CA LEU A 86 -5.72 -9.83 -9.56
C LEU A 86 -6.93 -9.81 -8.62
N LEU A 87 -7.10 -8.72 -7.87
CA LEU A 87 -8.18 -8.59 -6.91
C LEU A 87 -9.56 -8.51 -7.59
N ARG A 88 -9.65 -7.89 -8.78
CA ARG A 88 -10.89 -7.91 -9.56
C ARG A 88 -11.26 -9.32 -10.02
N ARG A 89 -10.28 -10.12 -10.44
CA ARG A 89 -10.51 -11.52 -10.80
C ARG A 89 -11.02 -12.34 -9.61
N GLU A 90 -10.60 -11.98 -8.40
CA GLU A 90 -11.08 -12.61 -7.17
C GLU A 90 -12.44 -12.06 -6.72
N GLY A 91 -12.97 -11.04 -7.40
CA GLY A 91 -14.29 -10.45 -7.08
C GLY A 91 -14.23 -9.30 -6.08
N TRP A 92 -13.06 -8.73 -5.81
CA TRP A 92 -12.85 -7.72 -4.78
C TRP A 92 -12.56 -6.33 -5.37
N GLU A 93 -13.57 -5.71 -5.97
CA GLU A 93 -13.43 -4.42 -6.68
C GLU A 93 -12.94 -3.29 -5.77
N ARG A 94 -13.50 -3.17 -4.58
CA ARG A 94 -13.12 -2.10 -3.66
C ARG A 94 -11.66 -2.22 -3.21
N HIS A 95 -11.20 -3.43 -2.97
CA HIS A 95 -9.80 -3.72 -2.61
C HIS A 95 -8.87 -3.48 -3.81
N ALA A 96 -9.31 -3.82 -5.01
CA ALA A 96 -8.57 -3.56 -6.24
C ALA A 96 -8.28 -2.08 -6.43
N ARG A 97 -9.27 -1.21 -6.13
CA ARG A 97 -9.08 0.24 -6.21
C ARG A 97 -8.00 0.73 -5.26
N VAL A 98 -7.92 0.18 -4.05
CA VAL A 98 -6.86 0.56 -3.10
C VAL A 98 -5.50 0.17 -3.64
N SER A 99 -5.34 -1.05 -4.17
CA SER A 99 -4.09 -1.51 -4.75
C SER A 99 -3.62 -0.60 -5.88
N GLU A 100 -4.47 -0.32 -6.85
CA GLU A 100 -4.07 0.47 -8.03
C GLU A 100 -3.84 1.95 -7.72
N ARG A 101 -4.29 2.46 -6.58
CA ARG A 101 -4.21 3.88 -6.19
C ARG A 101 -3.21 4.15 -5.08
N HIS A 102 -2.60 3.12 -4.49
CA HIS A 102 -1.75 3.32 -3.30
C HIS A 102 -0.41 3.99 -3.60
N THR A 103 0.09 3.96 -4.82
CA THR A 103 1.33 4.65 -5.17
C THR A 103 1.16 6.16 -5.11
N GLY A 104 -0.02 6.66 -5.45
CA GLY A 104 -0.40 8.08 -5.31
C GLY A 104 0.29 9.04 -6.25
N THR A 105 1.19 8.58 -7.11
CA THR A 105 1.97 9.44 -8.00
C THR A 105 2.22 8.77 -9.35
N GLY A 106 2.39 9.59 -10.39
CA GLY A 106 2.94 9.15 -11.66
C GLY A 106 1.99 8.46 -12.61
N LEU A 107 0.75 8.20 -12.23
CA LEU A 107 -0.23 7.53 -13.09
C LEU A 107 -1.55 8.30 -13.09
N PRO A 108 -1.79 9.16 -14.08
CA PRO A 108 -3.05 9.90 -14.19
C PRO A 108 -4.26 8.97 -14.16
N GLY A 109 -5.28 9.32 -13.38
CA GLY A 109 -6.49 8.52 -13.24
C GLY A 109 -6.43 7.48 -12.11
N PHE A 110 -5.29 7.30 -11.47
CA PHE A 110 -5.10 6.36 -10.36
C PHE A 110 -4.74 7.07 -9.06
N GLU A 111 -5.36 8.20 -8.79
CA GLU A 111 -5.19 8.91 -7.53
C GLU A 111 -6.18 8.40 -6.48
N PRO A 112 -5.78 8.34 -5.18
CA PRO A 112 -6.71 8.01 -4.11
C PRO A 112 -7.89 8.99 -4.07
N GLU A 113 -9.11 8.47 -3.98
CA GLU A 113 -10.33 9.29 -3.99
C GLU A 113 -11.06 9.25 -2.65
N ASP A 114 -11.37 8.06 -2.14
CA ASP A 114 -12.06 7.95 -0.86
C ASP A 114 -11.09 7.96 0.32
N LEU A 115 -11.65 8.03 1.53
CA LEU A 115 -10.85 8.18 2.75
C LEU A 115 -9.98 6.96 3.02
N GLU A 116 -10.50 5.75 2.75
CA GLU A 116 -9.77 4.50 2.96
C GLU A 116 -8.61 4.37 1.95
N GLU A 117 -8.83 4.75 0.70
CA GLU A 117 -7.76 4.78 -0.33
C GLU A 117 -6.64 5.75 0.08
N LYS A 118 -7.02 6.93 0.55
CA LYS A 118 -6.06 7.93 1.04
C LYS A 118 -5.28 7.43 2.24
N LEU A 119 -5.95 6.75 3.17
CA LEU A 119 -5.31 6.23 4.38
C LEU A 119 -4.25 5.17 4.05
N VAL A 120 -4.55 4.20 3.19
CA VAL A 120 -3.58 3.16 2.81
C VAL A 120 -2.42 3.79 2.05
N CYS A 121 -2.69 4.68 1.10
CA CYS A 121 -1.66 5.42 0.37
C CYS A 121 -0.75 6.19 1.33
N TYR A 122 -1.32 6.88 2.30
CA TYR A 122 -0.60 7.63 3.33
C TYR A 122 0.28 6.72 4.18
N ALA A 123 -0.30 5.68 4.76
CA ALA A 123 0.39 4.77 5.67
C ALA A 123 1.56 4.05 5.00
N ASP A 124 1.43 3.69 3.73
CA ASP A 124 2.48 3.02 2.97
C ASP A 124 3.78 3.82 2.91
N LYS A 125 3.70 5.14 2.92
CA LYS A 125 4.87 6.01 2.77
C LYS A 125 5.83 6.00 3.95
N PHE A 126 5.42 5.42 5.08
CA PHE A 126 6.26 5.35 6.29
C PHE A 126 7.20 4.15 6.30
N TYR A 127 7.03 3.20 5.40
CA TYR A 127 7.76 1.93 5.41
C TYR A 127 8.35 1.62 4.04
N SER A 128 9.59 1.13 4.03
CA SER A 128 10.27 0.69 2.81
C SER A 128 10.49 -0.81 2.83
N LYS A 129 10.18 -1.48 1.72
CA LYS A 129 10.43 -2.91 1.58
C LYS A 129 11.92 -3.26 1.62
N SER A 130 12.78 -2.36 1.15
CA SER A 130 14.24 -2.54 1.17
C SER A 130 14.87 -2.26 2.53
N ARG A 131 14.16 -1.59 3.44
CA ARG A 131 14.60 -1.30 4.80
C ARG A 131 13.48 -1.61 5.79
N PRO A 132 13.16 -2.90 5.99
CA PRO A 132 11.93 -3.31 6.68
C PRO A 132 11.88 -2.99 8.17
N ASN A 133 13.01 -2.64 8.78
CA ASN A 133 13.06 -2.31 10.21
C ASN A 133 13.00 -0.79 10.47
N ARG A 134 12.82 0.02 9.41
CA ARG A 134 12.80 1.47 9.54
C ARG A 134 11.38 2.01 9.37
N GLU A 135 10.93 2.79 10.35
CA GLU A 135 9.70 3.57 10.28
C GLU A 135 10.06 5.04 10.18
N LEU A 136 9.52 5.73 9.17
CA LEU A 136 9.78 7.14 8.97
C LEU A 136 8.88 8.02 9.85
N THR A 137 9.36 9.20 10.21
CA THR A 137 8.52 10.28 10.75
C THR A 137 7.73 10.91 9.59
N VAL A 138 6.68 11.67 9.91
CA VAL A 138 5.93 12.44 8.91
C VAL A 138 6.87 13.31 8.07
N ALA A 139 7.79 14.04 8.72
CA ALA A 139 8.74 14.91 8.03
C ALA A 139 9.64 14.15 7.06
N LYS A 140 10.18 13.01 7.48
CA LYS A 140 11.05 12.19 6.63
C LYS A 140 10.28 11.50 5.50
N ALA A 141 9.06 11.04 5.76
CA ALA A 141 8.21 10.49 4.72
C ALA A 141 7.89 11.54 3.67
N ALA A 142 7.51 12.75 4.08
CA ALA A 142 7.29 13.87 3.17
C ALA A 142 8.54 14.19 2.32
N GLN A 143 9.71 14.26 2.97
CA GLN A 143 10.97 14.52 2.30
C GLN A 143 11.28 13.45 1.24
N SER A 144 10.99 12.18 1.52
CA SER A 144 11.22 11.09 0.56
C SER A 144 10.39 11.21 -0.71
N LEU A 145 9.28 11.95 -0.67
CA LEU A 145 8.38 12.14 -1.82
C LEU A 145 8.80 13.30 -2.72
N GLU A 146 9.72 14.16 -2.27
CA GLU A 146 10.11 15.37 -3.01
C GLU A 146 10.65 15.03 -4.40
N LYS A 147 11.35 13.90 -4.56
CA LYS A 147 11.89 13.43 -5.85
C LYS A 147 10.80 13.15 -6.89
N PHE A 148 9.54 12.96 -6.48
CA PHE A 148 8.41 12.71 -7.36
C PHE A 148 7.57 13.97 -7.65
N GLY A 149 7.97 15.11 -7.10
CA GLY A 149 7.31 16.39 -7.30
C GLY A 149 6.67 16.94 -6.02
N HIS A 150 6.64 18.26 -5.94
CA HIS A 150 6.16 18.96 -4.74
C HIS A 150 4.65 18.77 -4.48
N GLU A 151 3.86 18.58 -5.54
CA GLU A 151 2.41 18.37 -5.41
C GLU A 151 2.09 17.13 -4.56
N GLY A 152 2.84 16.05 -4.75
CA GLY A 152 2.69 14.83 -3.93
C GLY A 152 3.03 15.07 -2.47
N VAL A 153 4.05 15.88 -2.19
CA VAL A 153 4.42 16.27 -0.82
C VAL A 153 3.30 17.06 -0.17
N GLU A 154 2.71 18.02 -0.86
CA GLU A 154 1.60 18.82 -0.33
C GLU A 154 0.37 17.97 -0.01
N LYS A 155 0.03 17.04 -0.90
CA LYS A 155 -1.07 16.09 -0.66
C LYS A 155 -0.80 15.25 0.58
N PHE A 156 0.40 14.68 0.68
CA PHE A 156 0.80 13.88 1.83
C PHE A 156 0.69 14.67 3.15
N LEU A 157 1.20 15.88 3.18
CA LEU A 157 1.13 16.74 4.36
C LEU A 157 -0.31 17.12 4.71
N GLY A 158 -1.18 17.31 3.71
CA GLY A 158 -2.61 17.52 3.92
C GLY A 158 -3.26 16.31 4.58
N TRP A 159 -2.92 15.10 4.15
CA TRP A 159 -3.40 13.88 4.79
C TRP A 159 -2.83 13.72 6.22
N ALA A 160 -1.58 14.12 6.43
CA ALA A 160 -1.00 14.10 7.78
C ALA A 160 -1.82 14.93 8.77
N LYS A 161 -2.33 16.08 8.35
CA LYS A 161 -3.20 16.91 9.19
C LYS A 161 -4.52 16.22 9.54
N LEU A 162 -5.00 15.34 8.66
CA LEU A 162 -6.23 14.60 8.85
C LEU A 162 -6.03 13.37 9.73
N PHE A 163 -4.90 12.65 9.56
CA PHE A 163 -4.67 11.34 10.13
C PHE A 163 -3.79 11.32 11.39
N GLU A 164 -2.97 12.35 11.65
CA GLU A 164 -2.09 12.40 12.83
C GLU A 164 -2.65 13.15 14.06
#